data_4b2536e73c3f9af9b02b975ddd5c9ecb
#
_entry.id   4b2536e73c3f9af9b02b975ddd5c9ecb
#
_cell.length_a   1.000
_cell.length_b   1.000
_cell.length_c   1.000
_cell.angle_alpha   90.00
_cell.angle_beta   90.00
_cell.angle_gamma   90.00
#
_symmetry.space_group_name_H-M   'P 1'
#
loop_
_entity.id
_entity.type
_entity.pdbx_description
1 polymer ?
#
loop_
_entity_poly.entity_id
_entity_poly.type
_entity_poly.pdbx_seq_one_letter_code
_entity_poly.pdbx_strand_id
1 'polypeptide(L)'
;METHLRFRMMSQPNFSSPATQDKPLVLGKHVLRSRLIVGTGKYATFELMQQCLEASNSDVITVAVRRERLIDAAGRNILDFIDLAKYTILPNTAGCFTAEDAVRTARLGREILEGLENPGADWVKLEVLGDKKTLLPDPIDRKSVV
;
A
#
# COMPACT_ATOMS: atom_id res chain seq x y z
N MET A 1 40.66 12.44 33.98
CA MET A 1 39.86 11.23 34.29
C MET A 1 38.82 11.09 33.21
N GLU A 2 39.14 10.35 32.17
CA GLU A 2 38.22 10.09 31.04
C GLU A 2 37.51 8.76 31.31
N THR A 3 36.18 8.83 31.45
CA THR A 3 35.34 7.66 31.70
C THR A 3 34.89 7.13 30.33
N HIS A 4 35.58 6.12 29.81
CA HIS A 4 35.15 5.40 28.61
C HIS A 4 33.90 4.56 28.91
N LEU A 5 32.74 5.03 28.48
CA LEU A 5 31.51 4.23 28.42
C LEU A 5 31.65 3.20 27.29
N ARG A 6 31.98 1.94 27.64
CA ARG A 6 31.91 0.82 26.69
C ARG A 6 30.47 0.49 26.42
N PHE A 7 30.00 0.86 25.22
CA PHE A 7 28.73 0.38 24.68
C PHE A 7 28.86 -1.13 24.38
N ARG A 8 28.24 -1.95 25.22
CA ARG A 8 28.17 -3.40 25.03
C ARG A 8 27.19 -3.65 23.87
N MET A 9 27.72 -4.01 22.70
CA MET A 9 26.90 -4.52 21.60
C MET A 9 26.15 -5.75 22.10
N MET A 10 24.84 -5.62 22.32
CA MET A 10 23.97 -6.76 22.54
C MET A 10 23.91 -7.54 21.23
N SER A 11 24.36 -8.80 21.28
CA SER A 11 24.22 -9.74 20.17
C SER A 11 22.75 -9.84 19.77
N GLN A 12 22.49 -9.60 18.50
CA GLN A 12 21.17 -9.74 17.90
C GLN A 12 20.67 -11.17 18.13
N PRO A 13 19.43 -11.37 18.55
CA PRO A 13 18.86 -12.70 18.65
C PRO A 13 18.82 -13.35 17.25
N ASN A 14 19.50 -14.48 17.14
CA ASN A 14 19.52 -15.28 15.92
C ASN A 14 18.14 -15.95 15.75
N PHE A 15 17.21 -15.30 15.05
CA PHE A 15 15.95 -15.89 14.63
C PHE A 15 16.15 -16.81 13.42
N SER A 16 16.93 -17.87 13.59
CA SER A 16 16.94 -18.97 12.65
C SER A 16 15.85 -19.99 13.03
N SER A 17 14.60 -19.59 12.96
CA SER A 17 13.51 -20.57 12.78
C SER A 17 13.59 -21.08 11.35
N PRO A 18 13.48 -22.41 11.13
CA PRO A 18 13.34 -22.92 9.78
C PRO A 18 12.10 -22.25 9.19
N ALA A 19 12.29 -21.50 8.12
CA ALA A 19 11.20 -20.88 7.40
C ALA A 19 10.31 -22.00 6.88
N THR A 20 9.24 -22.31 7.60
CA THR A 20 8.12 -23.02 7.03
C THR A 20 7.68 -22.18 5.85
N GLN A 21 7.93 -22.65 4.63
CA GLN A 21 7.43 -21.95 3.44
C GLN A 21 5.91 -21.98 3.55
N ASP A 22 5.35 -20.85 3.96
CA ASP A 22 3.91 -20.67 3.97
C ASP A 22 3.37 -20.91 2.56
N LYS A 23 2.22 -21.56 2.49
CA LYS A 23 1.52 -21.74 1.21
C LYS A 23 1.20 -20.35 0.63
N PRO A 24 1.36 -20.15 -0.68
CA PRO A 24 0.97 -18.91 -1.32
C PRO A 24 -0.45 -18.50 -0.96
N LEU A 25 -0.65 -17.19 -0.78
CA LEU A 25 -1.98 -16.63 -0.58
C LEU A 25 -2.65 -16.44 -1.95
N VAL A 26 -3.80 -17.05 -2.15
CA VAL A 26 -4.57 -16.91 -3.40
C VAL A 26 -5.75 -15.99 -3.15
N LEU A 27 -5.80 -14.86 -3.87
CA LEU A 27 -6.90 -13.88 -3.84
C LEU A 27 -7.42 -13.69 -5.27
N GLY A 28 -8.55 -14.32 -5.59
CA GLY A 28 -9.02 -14.38 -6.98
C GLY A 28 -7.98 -15.03 -7.89
N LYS A 29 -7.50 -14.30 -8.89
CA LYS A 29 -6.44 -14.78 -9.79
C LYS A 29 -5.01 -14.45 -9.31
N HIS A 30 -4.88 -13.64 -8.25
CA HIS A 30 -3.57 -13.24 -7.71
C HIS A 30 -3.01 -14.30 -6.78
N VAL A 31 -1.80 -14.76 -7.09
CA VAL A 31 -1.03 -15.71 -6.27
C VAL A 31 0.13 -14.96 -5.63
N LEU A 32 0.08 -14.78 -4.33
CA LEU A 32 0.99 -13.94 -3.56
C LEU A 32 1.89 -14.80 -2.67
N ARG A 33 3.19 -14.51 -2.68
CA ARG A 33 4.18 -15.16 -1.80
C ARG A 33 4.12 -14.55 -0.39
N SER A 34 3.87 -13.25 -0.32
CA SER A 34 3.75 -12.51 0.94
C SER A 34 2.29 -12.31 1.33
N ARG A 35 1.99 -12.47 2.63
CA ARG A 35 0.68 -12.12 3.20
C ARG A 35 0.60 -10.67 3.66
N LEU A 36 1.73 -9.93 3.56
CA LEU A 36 1.81 -8.53 3.93
C LEU A 36 1.43 -7.66 2.72
N ILE A 37 0.49 -6.74 2.93
CA ILE A 37 0.16 -5.65 2.00
C ILE A 37 0.60 -4.35 2.66
N VAL A 38 1.49 -3.60 2.01
CA VAL A 38 2.08 -2.38 2.57
C VAL A 38 1.43 -1.14 1.96
N GLY A 39 1.21 -0.13 2.80
CA GLY A 39 0.72 1.18 2.35
C GLY A 39 1.86 2.09 1.89
N THR A 40 1.51 3.06 1.03
CA THR A 40 2.46 4.05 0.50
C THR A 40 2.30 5.45 1.13
N GLY A 41 1.39 5.61 2.07
CA GLY A 41 1.11 6.90 2.70
C GLY A 41 1.99 7.21 3.90
N LYS A 42 2.18 8.54 4.15
CA LYS A 42 2.83 9.10 5.36
C LYS A 42 4.34 8.86 5.49
N TYR A 43 5.03 8.46 4.45
CA TYR A 43 6.50 8.51 4.43
C TYR A 43 6.98 9.95 4.29
N ALA A 44 8.12 10.27 4.88
CA ALA A 44 8.70 11.61 4.81
C ALA A 44 9.15 11.97 3.38
N THR A 45 9.62 10.97 2.62
CA THR A 45 10.01 11.11 1.22
C THR A 45 9.64 9.86 0.42
N PHE A 46 9.57 9.96 -0.90
CA PHE A 46 9.33 8.80 -1.77
C PHE A 46 10.52 7.83 -1.77
N GLU A 47 11.72 8.33 -1.62
CA GLU A 47 12.92 7.50 -1.51
C GLU A 47 12.91 6.63 -0.25
N LEU A 48 12.47 7.19 0.89
CA LEU A 48 12.28 6.42 2.11
C LEU A 48 11.17 5.38 1.97
N MET A 49 10.06 5.76 1.32
CA MET A 49 8.99 4.82 0.99
C MET A 49 9.54 3.65 0.17
N GLN A 50 10.29 3.91 -0.90
CA GLN A 50 10.87 2.88 -1.76
C GLN A 50 11.75 1.91 -0.95
N GLN A 51 12.64 2.41 -0.11
CA GLN A 51 13.47 1.58 0.78
C GLN A 51 12.63 0.70 1.71
N CYS A 52 11.57 1.25 2.29
CA CYS A 52 10.67 0.50 3.17
C CYS A 52 9.87 -0.58 2.40
N LEU A 53 9.42 -0.29 1.18
CA LEU A 53 8.77 -1.26 0.32
C LEU A 53 9.70 -2.42 -0.02
N GLU A 54 10.94 -2.14 -0.37
CA GLU A 54 11.97 -3.15 -0.65
C GLU A 54 12.24 -4.03 0.58
N ALA A 55 12.43 -3.41 1.75
CA ALA A 55 12.69 -4.11 3.00
C ALA A 55 11.51 -4.97 3.47
N SER A 56 10.28 -4.62 3.10
CA SER A 56 9.06 -5.36 3.46
C SER A 56 8.94 -6.72 2.79
N ASN A 57 9.61 -6.92 1.66
CA ASN A 57 9.47 -8.09 0.79
C ASN A 57 8.01 -8.45 0.45
N SER A 58 7.14 -7.44 0.38
CA SER A 58 5.72 -7.57 0.04
C SER A 58 5.55 -7.73 -1.48
N ASP A 59 4.56 -8.51 -1.91
CA ASP A 59 4.18 -8.60 -3.33
C ASP A 59 3.15 -7.54 -3.71
N VAL A 60 2.42 -7.01 -2.73
CA VAL A 60 1.31 -6.07 -2.95
C VAL A 60 1.50 -4.80 -2.13
N ILE A 61 1.29 -3.67 -2.79
CA ILE A 61 1.27 -2.36 -2.14
C ILE A 61 -0.03 -1.63 -2.43
N THR A 62 -0.58 -0.92 -1.44
CA THR A 62 -1.79 -0.14 -1.66
C THR A 62 -1.47 1.32 -1.91
N VAL A 63 -2.10 1.89 -2.95
CA VAL A 63 -1.90 3.27 -3.41
C VAL A 63 -3.23 3.99 -3.48
N ALA A 64 -3.29 5.20 -2.93
CA ALA A 64 -4.45 6.08 -3.11
C ALA A 64 -4.32 6.80 -4.46
N VAL A 65 -5.25 6.53 -5.38
CA VAL A 65 -5.18 6.99 -6.78
C VAL A 65 -5.75 8.40 -7.02
N ARG A 66 -6.14 9.11 -5.97
CA ARG A 66 -6.55 10.51 -6.10
C ARG A 66 -5.32 11.39 -6.40
N ARG A 67 -5.47 12.37 -7.29
CA ARG A 67 -4.39 13.24 -7.75
C ARG A 67 -3.58 13.86 -6.61
N GLU A 68 -4.25 14.38 -5.58
CA GLU A 68 -3.62 14.98 -4.41
C GLU A 68 -2.81 13.99 -3.54
N ARG A 69 -2.89 12.70 -3.87
CA ARG A 69 -2.13 11.63 -3.20
C ARG A 69 -1.04 11.04 -4.07
N LEU A 70 -1.13 11.24 -5.38
CA LEU A 70 -0.13 10.74 -6.34
C LEU A 70 1.05 11.69 -6.51
N ILE A 71 0.84 13.00 -6.32
CA ILE A 71 1.84 14.03 -6.58
C ILE A 71 2.28 14.66 -5.26
N ASP A 72 3.59 14.76 -5.06
CA ASP A 72 4.17 15.46 -3.92
C ASP A 72 4.24 16.99 -4.13
N ALA A 73 4.70 17.71 -3.11
CA ALA A 73 4.86 19.17 -3.17
C ALA A 73 5.87 19.63 -4.24
N ALA A 74 6.77 18.78 -4.67
CA ALA A 74 7.73 19.04 -5.73
C ALA A 74 7.21 18.66 -7.14
N GLY A 75 5.98 18.16 -7.24
CA GLY A 75 5.36 17.74 -8.49
C GLY A 75 5.78 16.34 -8.97
N ARG A 76 6.46 15.54 -8.14
CA ARG A 76 6.91 14.18 -8.49
C ARG A 76 5.75 13.19 -8.26
N ASN A 77 5.63 12.22 -9.18
CA ASN A 77 4.60 11.19 -9.08
C ASN A 77 5.10 10.02 -8.22
N ILE A 78 4.31 9.56 -7.26
CA ILE A 78 4.63 8.42 -6.40
C ILE A 78 4.88 7.13 -7.21
N LEU A 79 4.20 6.97 -8.35
CA LEU A 79 4.34 5.79 -9.21
C LEU A 79 5.74 5.71 -9.86
N ASP A 80 6.45 6.83 -10.00
CA ASP A 80 7.83 6.85 -10.52
C ASP A 80 8.83 6.23 -9.52
N PHE A 81 8.42 6.08 -8.25
CA PHE A 81 9.21 5.49 -7.16
C PHE A 81 8.80 4.07 -6.81
N ILE A 82 7.93 3.47 -7.62
CA ILE A 82 7.42 2.11 -7.42
C ILE A 82 7.83 1.25 -8.61
N ASP A 83 8.51 0.14 -8.34
CA ASP A 83 8.80 -0.87 -9.37
C ASP A 83 7.51 -1.63 -9.71
N LEU A 84 6.85 -1.19 -10.80
CA LEU A 84 5.58 -1.76 -11.27
C LEU A 84 5.72 -3.19 -11.81
N ALA A 85 6.93 -3.64 -12.15
CA ALA A 85 7.18 -5.02 -12.54
C ALA A 85 7.27 -5.96 -11.32
N LYS A 86 7.68 -5.42 -10.17
CA LYS A 86 7.82 -6.16 -8.92
C LYS A 86 6.53 -6.19 -8.11
N TYR A 87 5.83 -5.07 -8.02
CA TYR A 87 4.67 -4.91 -7.13
C TYR A 87 3.35 -4.93 -7.87
N THR A 88 2.41 -5.73 -7.38
CA THR A 88 1.00 -5.59 -7.73
C THR A 88 0.39 -4.45 -6.93
N ILE A 89 -0.15 -3.45 -7.62
CA ILE A 89 -0.80 -2.32 -6.96
C ILE A 89 -2.21 -2.72 -6.52
N LEU A 90 -2.57 -2.39 -5.29
CA LEU A 90 -3.94 -2.43 -4.80
C LEU A 90 -4.44 -0.98 -4.67
N PRO A 91 -5.10 -0.44 -5.71
CA PRO A 91 -5.63 0.92 -5.64
C PRO A 91 -6.69 1.02 -4.55
N ASN A 92 -6.79 2.17 -3.90
CA ASN A 92 -7.80 2.37 -2.87
C ASN A 92 -8.61 3.64 -3.12
N THR A 93 -9.84 3.65 -2.58
CA THR A 93 -10.76 4.78 -2.64
C THR A 93 -10.71 5.64 -1.37
N ALA A 94 -9.53 5.72 -0.74
CA ALA A 94 -9.33 6.44 0.51
C ALA A 94 -9.81 7.89 0.45
N GLY A 95 -10.60 8.27 1.44
CA GLY A 95 -11.17 9.61 1.55
C GLY A 95 -12.43 9.85 0.70
N CYS A 96 -13.07 8.83 0.15
CA CYS A 96 -14.40 8.93 -0.45
C CYS A 96 -15.47 8.91 0.64
N PHE A 97 -16.46 9.79 0.52
CA PHE A 97 -17.58 9.92 1.46
C PHE A 97 -18.92 9.51 0.85
N THR A 98 -18.94 9.09 -0.40
CA THR A 98 -20.13 8.58 -1.10
C THR A 98 -19.76 7.37 -1.96
N ALA A 99 -20.75 6.52 -2.24
CA ALA A 99 -20.61 5.39 -3.15
C ALA A 99 -20.21 5.87 -4.55
N GLU A 100 -20.81 6.96 -5.04
CA GLU A 100 -20.51 7.52 -6.36
C GLU A 100 -19.03 7.94 -6.49
N ASP A 101 -18.50 8.65 -5.49
CA ASP A 101 -17.08 9.04 -5.45
C ASP A 101 -16.17 7.83 -5.42
N ALA A 102 -16.53 6.80 -4.65
CA ALA A 102 -15.75 5.57 -4.56
C ALA A 102 -15.72 4.82 -5.90
N VAL A 103 -16.86 4.68 -6.57
CA VAL A 103 -16.94 4.06 -7.92
C VAL A 103 -16.10 4.84 -8.92
N ARG A 104 -16.22 6.17 -8.94
CA ARG A 104 -15.44 7.02 -9.84
C ARG A 104 -13.94 6.87 -9.59
N THR A 105 -13.53 6.90 -8.32
CA THR A 105 -12.13 6.73 -7.93
C THR A 105 -11.60 5.33 -8.27
N ALA A 106 -12.40 4.28 -8.05
CA ALA A 106 -12.03 2.92 -8.41
C ALA A 106 -11.83 2.75 -9.93
N ARG A 107 -12.73 3.32 -10.74
CA ARG A 107 -12.61 3.30 -12.21
C ARG A 107 -11.37 4.05 -12.69
N LEU A 108 -11.08 5.22 -12.11
CA LEU A 108 -9.85 5.96 -12.40
C LEU A 108 -8.61 5.12 -12.06
N GLY A 109 -8.60 4.47 -10.90
CA GLY A 109 -7.49 3.58 -10.51
C GLY A 109 -7.29 2.43 -11.49
N ARG A 110 -8.37 1.81 -11.95
CA ARG A 110 -8.32 0.76 -12.97
C ARG A 110 -7.72 1.28 -14.27
N GLU A 111 -8.22 2.38 -14.81
CA GLU A 111 -7.77 2.98 -16.06
C GLU A 111 -6.26 3.31 -16.02
N ILE A 112 -5.79 3.89 -14.90
CA ILE A 112 -4.35 4.16 -14.69
C ILE A 112 -3.54 2.86 -14.74
N LEU A 113 -3.97 1.81 -14.01
CA LEU A 113 -3.23 0.57 -13.89
C LEU A 113 -3.29 -0.28 -15.16
N GLU A 114 -4.37 -0.22 -15.93
CA GLU A 114 -4.46 -0.81 -17.28
C GLU A 114 -3.45 -0.14 -18.22
N GLY A 115 -3.34 1.19 -18.20
CA GLY A 115 -2.34 1.93 -18.98
C GLY A 115 -0.89 1.64 -18.59
N LEU A 116 -0.67 1.15 -17.36
CA LEU A 116 0.64 0.75 -16.83
C LEU A 116 0.87 -0.77 -16.91
N GLU A 117 -0.03 -1.52 -17.51
CA GLU A 117 -0.01 -2.99 -17.60
C GLU A 117 0.18 -3.69 -16.24
N ASN A 118 -0.25 -3.03 -15.14
CA ASN A 118 -0.13 -3.61 -13.80
C ASN A 118 -1.33 -4.51 -13.48
N PRO A 119 -1.11 -5.75 -12.98
CA PRO A 119 -2.18 -6.71 -12.69
C PRO A 119 -3.16 -6.21 -11.61
N GLY A 120 -2.84 -5.16 -10.88
CA GLY A 120 -3.72 -4.52 -9.89
C GLY A 120 -4.94 -3.79 -10.47
N ALA A 121 -5.10 -3.73 -11.77
CA ALA A 121 -6.30 -3.18 -12.42
C ALA A 121 -7.59 -3.97 -12.11
N ASP A 122 -7.46 -5.22 -11.64
CA ASP A 122 -8.62 -6.11 -11.44
C ASP A 122 -9.32 -5.97 -10.08
N TRP A 123 -8.70 -5.29 -9.14
CA TRP A 123 -9.21 -5.18 -7.77
C TRP A 123 -9.16 -3.76 -7.23
N VAL A 124 -9.78 -3.55 -6.08
CA VAL A 124 -9.74 -2.27 -5.37
C VAL A 124 -9.89 -2.51 -3.86
N LYS A 125 -9.16 -1.76 -3.06
CA LYS A 125 -9.44 -1.64 -1.62
C LYS A 125 -10.49 -0.57 -1.43
N LEU A 126 -11.73 -1.02 -1.24
CA LEU A 126 -12.89 -0.14 -1.11
C LEU A 126 -12.93 0.54 0.25
N GLU A 127 -13.04 1.86 0.24
CA GLU A 127 -13.28 2.70 1.40
C GLU A 127 -14.39 3.73 1.07
N VAL A 128 -15.43 3.77 1.89
CA VAL A 128 -16.45 4.83 1.91
C VAL A 128 -16.61 5.26 3.37
N LEU A 129 -16.37 6.53 3.67
CA LEU A 129 -16.40 7.09 5.02
C LEU A 129 -17.75 7.72 5.30
N GLY A 130 -18.38 7.39 6.43
CA GLY A 130 -19.65 7.97 6.87
C GLY A 130 -19.48 9.25 7.68
N ASP A 131 -18.33 9.44 8.33
CA ASP A 131 -18.12 10.60 9.21
C ASP A 131 -16.69 11.16 9.06
N LYS A 132 -16.60 12.48 8.90
CA LYS A 132 -15.32 13.18 8.66
C LYS A 132 -14.41 13.28 9.89
N LYS A 133 -14.98 13.17 11.11
CA LYS A 133 -14.21 13.30 12.35
C LYS A 133 -13.70 11.96 12.82
N THR A 134 -14.55 10.94 12.82
CA THR A 134 -14.22 9.60 13.30
C THR A 134 -13.59 8.72 12.24
N LEU A 135 -13.79 9.06 10.95
CA LEU A 135 -13.38 8.27 9.78
C LEU A 135 -13.94 6.83 9.79
N LEU A 136 -15.06 6.62 10.49
CA LEU A 136 -15.76 5.34 10.47
C LEU A 136 -16.36 5.10 9.08
N PRO A 137 -16.35 3.84 8.60
CA PRO A 137 -16.89 3.51 7.30
C PRO A 137 -18.42 3.67 7.27
N ASP A 138 -18.95 4.06 6.12
CA ASP A 138 -20.39 4.00 5.84
C ASP A 138 -20.76 2.58 5.37
N PRO A 139 -21.47 1.77 6.18
CA PRO A 139 -21.80 0.41 5.79
C PRO A 139 -22.92 0.35 4.74
N ILE A 140 -23.72 1.40 4.57
CA ILE A 140 -24.84 1.48 3.62
C ILE A 140 -24.28 1.84 2.25
N ASP A 141 -23.59 2.96 2.13
CA ASP A 141 -23.01 3.43 0.87
C ASP A 141 -21.95 2.46 0.36
N ARG A 142 -21.18 1.82 1.24
CA ARG A 142 -20.20 0.81 0.85
C ARG A 142 -20.83 -0.40 0.16
N LYS A 143 -22.03 -0.82 0.56
CA LYS A 143 -22.78 -1.90 -0.10
C LYS A 143 -23.27 -1.51 -1.49
N SER A 144 -23.48 -0.23 -1.75
CA SER A 144 -23.97 0.27 -3.04
C SER A 144 -22.87 0.28 -4.12
N VAL A 145 -21.62 0.01 -3.79
CA VAL A 145 -20.48 -0.04 -4.71
C VAL A 145 -20.23 -1.45 -5.24
N VAL A 146 -20.77 -2.47 -4.59
CA VAL A 146 -20.53 -3.91 -4.88
C VAL A 146 -21.53 -4.45 -5.88
#